data_73db2f39390d0a6c6c78e9545a498952
#
_entry.id   73db2f39390d0a6c6c78e9545a498952
#
_cell.length_a   1.000
_cell.length_b   1.000
_cell.length_c   1.000
_cell.angle_alpha   90.00
_cell.angle_beta   90.00
_cell.angle_gamma   90.00
#
_symmetry.space_group_name_H-M   'P 1'
#
loop_
_entity.id
_entity.type
_entity.pdbx_description
1 polymer ?
#
loop_
_entity_poly.entity_id
_entity_poly.type
_entity_poly.pdbx_seq_one_letter_code
_entity_poly.pdbx_strand_id
1 'polypeptide(L)'
;MPIEQVHELAYSLELSGLDFIWVLRKPKGVDGPDLLPPNLEVCVFGKGVVRLVWAPQMEILTHPSIGGCLFHSGWGSVIKSLGMGHLLILMPMVADQGLCAKLLVEKEVGYEVPRNEDGSFTRDMVTESVKLVMESQAIRDKASQMSSVFCDQNLQENYISSFISYLQRFKRST
;
A
#
# COMPACT_ATOMS: atom_id res chain seq x y z
N MET A 1 2.66 14.52 -5.11
CA MET A 1 3.03 13.86 -6.38
C MET A 1 2.67 14.80 -7.51
N PRO A 2 3.56 15.09 -8.47
CA PRO A 2 3.29 15.89 -9.68
C PRO A 2 2.19 15.22 -10.54
N ILE A 3 1.50 16.03 -11.36
CA ILE A 3 0.39 15.53 -12.21
C ILE A 3 0.88 14.50 -13.22
N GLU A 4 2.06 14.69 -13.78
CA GLU A 4 2.70 13.76 -14.71
C GLU A 4 2.89 12.38 -14.08
N GLN A 5 3.27 12.33 -12.80
CA GLN A 5 3.42 11.08 -12.07
C GLN A 5 2.06 10.44 -11.69
N VAL A 6 1.01 11.26 -11.51
CA VAL A 6 -0.37 10.74 -11.37
C VAL A 6 -0.81 10.07 -12.67
N HIS A 7 -0.49 10.67 -13.83
CA HIS A 7 -0.79 10.10 -15.14
C HIS A 7 -0.02 8.81 -15.39
N GLU A 8 1.28 8.76 -15.06
CA GLU A 8 2.06 7.53 -15.18
C GLU A 8 1.48 6.39 -14.32
N LEU A 9 1.05 6.71 -13.10
CA LEU A 9 0.37 5.75 -12.23
C LEU A 9 -0.98 5.28 -12.81
N ALA A 10 -1.77 6.19 -13.36
CA ALA A 10 -3.05 5.87 -14.01
C ALA A 10 -2.86 4.90 -15.17
N TYR A 11 -1.92 5.21 -16.06
CA TYR A 11 -1.59 4.34 -17.20
C TYR A 11 -1.01 2.99 -16.75
N SER A 12 -0.23 2.95 -15.67
CA SER A 12 0.29 1.69 -15.16
C SER A 12 -0.82 0.75 -14.67
N LEU A 13 -1.83 1.29 -13.99
CA LEU A 13 -2.98 0.52 -13.52
C LEU A 13 -3.78 -0.04 -14.72
N GLU A 14 -4.00 0.76 -15.75
CA GLU A 14 -4.63 0.32 -17.00
C GLU A 14 -3.83 -0.81 -17.66
N LEU A 15 -2.51 -0.61 -17.86
CA LEU A 15 -1.60 -1.56 -18.51
C LEU A 15 -1.37 -2.85 -17.69
N SER A 16 -1.60 -2.81 -16.38
CA SER A 16 -1.52 -4.01 -15.54
C SER A 16 -2.54 -5.07 -15.95
N GLY A 17 -3.69 -4.64 -16.48
CA GLY A 17 -4.79 -5.51 -16.86
C GLY A 17 -5.54 -6.12 -15.67
N LEU A 18 -5.15 -5.81 -14.45
CA LEU A 18 -5.77 -6.30 -13.21
C LEU A 18 -6.96 -5.42 -12.81
N ASP A 19 -7.88 -5.99 -12.08
CA ASP A 19 -8.95 -5.23 -11.45
C ASP A 19 -8.39 -4.41 -10.28
N PHE A 20 -8.80 -3.14 -10.16
CA PHE A 20 -8.29 -2.27 -9.12
C PHE A 20 -9.31 -1.26 -8.58
N ILE A 21 -9.06 -0.83 -7.35
CA ILE A 21 -9.70 0.34 -6.74
C ILE A 21 -8.59 1.34 -6.42
N TRP A 22 -8.64 2.51 -7.05
CA TRP A 22 -7.69 3.58 -6.79
C TRP A 22 -8.34 4.75 -6.06
N VAL A 23 -7.90 4.99 -4.83
CA VAL A 23 -8.33 6.13 -4.02
C VAL A 23 -7.26 7.22 -4.08
N LEU A 24 -7.52 8.27 -4.85
CA LEU A 24 -6.63 9.40 -5.03
C LEU A 24 -7.18 10.62 -4.29
N ARG A 25 -6.42 11.12 -3.30
CA ARG A 25 -6.78 12.38 -2.66
C ARG A 25 -6.48 13.54 -3.59
N LYS A 26 -7.51 14.32 -3.88
CA LYS A 26 -7.37 15.54 -4.68
C LYS A 26 -6.40 16.52 -3.99
N PRO A 27 -5.33 16.97 -4.66
CA PRO A 27 -4.43 17.97 -4.09
C PRO A 27 -5.18 19.27 -3.84
N LYS A 28 -4.83 20.00 -2.76
CA LYS A 28 -5.41 21.32 -2.50
C LYS A 28 -5.04 22.29 -3.63
N GLY A 29 -6.05 22.99 -4.17
CA GLY A 29 -5.85 23.99 -5.22
C GLY A 29 -5.76 23.43 -6.65
N VAL A 30 -5.94 22.12 -6.84
CA VAL A 30 -6.07 21.52 -8.18
C VAL A 30 -7.55 21.29 -8.43
N ASP A 31 -8.20 22.23 -9.11
CA ASP A 31 -9.56 22.07 -9.58
C ASP A 31 -9.52 21.69 -11.06
N GLY A 32 -10.06 20.55 -11.39
CA GLY A 32 -10.32 20.32 -12.77
C GLY A 32 -10.14 18.88 -13.28
N PRO A 33 -10.53 18.67 -14.53
CA PRO A 33 -10.45 17.42 -15.25
C PRO A 33 -9.00 16.94 -15.50
N ASP A 34 -8.00 17.78 -15.25
CA ASP A 34 -6.60 17.52 -15.60
C ASP A 34 -5.85 16.62 -14.60
N LEU A 35 -6.47 16.30 -13.47
CA LEU A 35 -5.82 15.44 -12.46
C LEU A 35 -5.63 14.00 -12.97
N LEU A 36 -6.55 13.51 -13.76
CA LEU A 36 -6.49 12.18 -14.36
C LEU A 36 -6.28 12.29 -15.88
N PRO A 37 -5.65 11.29 -16.51
CA PRO A 37 -5.56 11.24 -17.96
C PRO A 37 -6.94 11.33 -18.62
N PRO A 38 -7.05 11.98 -19.78
CA PRO A 38 -8.28 12.00 -20.55
C PRO A 38 -8.78 10.58 -20.83
N ASN A 39 -10.09 10.37 -20.70
CA ASN A 39 -10.77 9.09 -20.96
C ASN A 39 -10.34 7.90 -20.06
N LEU A 40 -9.58 8.10 -18.99
CA LEU A 40 -9.18 7.02 -18.11
C LEU A 40 -10.38 6.16 -17.66
N GLU A 41 -11.49 6.79 -17.26
CA GLU A 41 -12.70 6.07 -16.82
C GLU A 41 -13.27 5.14 -17.90
N VAL A 42 -13.15 5.53 -19.16
CA VAL A 42 -13.58 4.70 -20.30
C VAL A 42 -12.61 3.55 -20.51
N CYS A 43 -11.30 3.83 -20.45
CA CYS A 43 -10.26 2.83 -20.66
C CYS A 43 -10.28 1.72 -19.60
N VAL A 44 -10.58 2.08 -18.35
CA VAL A 44 -10.62 1.12 -17.23
C VAL A 44 -12.03 0.60 -16.92
N PHE A 45 -13.00 0.91 -17.77
CA PHE A 45 -14.38 0.47 -17.55
C PHE A 45 -14.49 -1.05 -17.38
N GLY A 46 -15.17 -1.47 -16.32
CA GLY A 46 -15.35 -2.89 -15.96
C GLY A 46 -14.16 -3.53 -15.23
N LYS A 47 -13.03 -2.82 -15.11
CA LYS A 47 -11.83 -3.31 -14.41
C LYS A 47 -11.39 -2.39 -13.28
N GLY A 48 -11.50 -1.08 -13.45
CA GLY A 48 -10.98 -0.11 -12.51
C GLY A 48 -12.06 0.79 -11.92
N VAL A 49 -11.91 1.12 -10.64
CA VAL A 49 -12.71 2.13 -9.95
C VAL A 49 -11.77 3.20 -9.41
N VAL A 50 -11.93 4.44 -9.87
CA VAL A 50 -11.17 5.58 -9.36
C VAL A 50 -12.07 6.43 -8.46
N ARG A 51 -11.58 6.77 -7.26
CA ARG A 51 -12.30 7.60 -6.29
C ARG A 51 -11.43 8.80 -5.90
N LEU A 52 -11.94 10.00 -6.13
CA LEU A 52 -11.29 11.28 -5.77
C LEU A 52 -11.78 11.84 -4.43
N VAL A 53 -12.62 11.09 -3.74
CA VAL A 53 -13.23 11.43 -2.46
C VAL A 53 -12.86 10.40 -1.39
N TRP A 54 -13.29 10.63 -0.16
CA TRP A 54 -13.10 9.67 0.92
C TRP A 54 -13.66 8.29 0.54
N ALA A 55 -12.93 7.24 0.95
CA ALA A 55 -13.35 5.85 0.78
C ALA A 55 -13.16 5.08 2.09
N PRO A 56 -14.02 4.10 2.40
CA PRO A 56 -13.95 3.29 3.62
C PRO A 56 -12.80 2.29 3.53
N GLN A 57 -11.56 2.75 3.81
CA GLN A 57 -10.33 1.99 3.61
C GLN A 57 -10.37 0.60 4.23
N MET A 58 -10.87 0.49 5.48
CA MET A 58 -10.87 -0.79 6.19
C MET A 58 -11.83 -1.79 5.56
N GLU A 59 -13.02 -1.33 5.18
CA GLU A 59 -14.03 -2.17 4.52
C GLU A 59 -13.53 -2.68 3.16
N ILE A 60 -12.82 -1.82 2.41
CA ILE A 60 -12.21 -2.22 1.14
C ILE A 60 -11.11 -3.26 1.39
N LEU A 61 -10.18 -2.97 2.30
CA LEU A 61 -9.03 -3.85 2.56
C LEU A 61 -9.43 -5.21 3.14
N THR A 62 -10.52 -5.30 3.91
CA THR A 62 -11.01 -6.57 4.46
C THR A 62 -11.79 -7.41 3.44
N HIS A 63 -12.10 -6.86 2.26
CA HIS A 63 -12.85 -7.61 1.27
C HIS A 63 -12.00 -8.73 0.64
N PRO A 64 -12.51 -9.96 0.52
CA PRO A 64 -11.72 -11.13 0.08
C PRO A 64 -11.23 -11.04 -1.37
N SER A 65 -11.79 -10.14 -2.19
CA SER A 65 -11.31 -9.88 -3.55
C SER A 65 -10.07 -8.98 -3.60
N ILE A 66 -9.65 -8.38 -2.49
CA ILE A 66 -8.44 -7.55 -2.44
C ILE A 66 -7.25 -8.44 -2.12
N GLY A 67 -6.36 -8.64 -3.08
CA GLY A 67 -5.17 -9.49 -2.92
C GLY A 67 -3.87 -8.73 -2.69
N GLY A 68 -3.83 -7.43 -2.99
CA GLY A 68 -2.61 -6.63 -2.86
C GLY A 68 -2.88 -5.14 -2.75
N CYS A 69 -1.86 -4.41 -2.33
CA CYS A 69 -1.91 -2.96 -2.12
C CYS A 69 -0.69 -2.27 -2.72
N LEU A 70 -0.94 -1.31 -3.62
CA LEU A 70 0.06 -0.35 -4.07
C LEU A 70 -0.09 0.94 -3.24
N PHE A 71 0.93 1.30 -2.47
CA PHE A 71 0.83 2.41 -1.52
C PHE A 71 2.19 3.01 -1.14
N HIS A 72 2.17 4.11 -0.42
CA HIS A 72 3.35 4.90 -0.06
C HIS A 72 4.19 4.34 1.11
N SER A 73 3.96 3.11 1.54
CA SER A 73 4.73 2.42 2.60
C SER A 73 4.66 3.06 3.99
N GLY A 74 3.62 3.85 4.30
CA GLY A 74 3.40 4.37 5.64
C GLY A 74 3.05 3.26 6.63
N TRP A 75 3.70 3.26 7.82
CA TRP A 75 3.66 2.15 8.77
C TRP A 75 2.26 1.70 9.17
N GLY A 76 1.34 2.64 9.40
CA GLY A 76 -0.06 2.30 9.74
C GLY A 76 -0.79 1.53 8.65
N SER A 77 -0.48 1.79 7.36
CA SER A 77 -1.04 1.04 6.22
C SER A 77 -0.34 -0.31 6.07
N VAL A 78 0.97 -0.38 6.34
CA VAL A 78 1.74 -1.62 6.33
C VAL A 78 1.12 -2.64 7.29
N ILE A 79 0.93 -2.26 8.56
CA ILE A 79 0.37 -3.15 9.58
C ILE A 79 -1.02 -3.66 9.18
N LYS A 80 -1.88 -2.78 8.68
CA LYS A 80 -3.23 -3.15 8.23
C LYS A 80 -3.17 -4.16 7.09
N SER A 81 -2.38 -3.87 6.06
CA SER A 81 -2.28 -4.73 4.88
C SER A 81 -1.65 -6.08 5.20
N LEU A 82 -0.60 -6.13 6.02
CA LEU A 82 0.01 -7.39 6.47
C LEU A 82 -0.93 -8.20 7.34
N GLY A 83 -1.68 -7.56 8.24
CA GLY A 83 -2.68 -8.24 9.05
C GLY A 83 -3.79 -8.92 8.22
N MET A 84 -4.04 -8.41 7.02
CA MET A 84 -5.00 -8.98 6.07
C MET A 84 -4.36 -9.93 5.04
N GLY A 85 -3.04 -10.14 5.09
CA GLY A 85 -2.32 -11.01 4.17
C GLY A 85 -2.15 -10.46 2.76
N HIS A 86 -2.23 -9.13 2.58
CA HIS A 86 -2.07 -8.50 1.28
C HIS A 86 -0.63 -8.51 0.79
N LEU A 87 -0.47 -8.65 -0.52
CA LEU A 87 0.79 -8.44 -1.23
C LEU A 87 1.10 -6.93 -1.26
N LEU A 88 2.33 -6.56 -0.88
CA LEU A 88 2.71 -5.16 -0.75
C LEU A 88 3.55 -4.68 -1.93
N ILE A 89 3.05 -3.69 -2.66
CA ILE A 89 3.77 -2.96 -3.69
C ILE A 89 4.09 -1.58 -3.12
N LEU A 90 5.38 -1.32 -2.89
CA LEU A 90 5.86 -0.23 -2.07
C LEU A 90 6.32 0.93 -2.96
N MET A 91 5.73 2.09 -2.76
CA MET A 91 6.05 3.30 -3.53
C MET A 91 6.30 4.48 -2.58
N PRO A 92 7.41 4.47 -1.81
CA PRO A 92 7.70 5.51 -0.83
C PRO A 92 7.83 6.89 -1.50
N MET A 93 7.30 7.93 -0.84
CA MET A 93 7.27 9.29 -1.35
C MET A 93 8.05 10.27 -0.47
N VAL A 94 7.86 10.20 0.84
CA VAL A 94 8.41 11.18 1.79
C VAL A 94 8.69 10.55 3.16
N ALA A 95 9.48 11.24 3.97
CA ALA A 95 9.77 10.94 5.37
C ALA A 95 10.35 9.53 5.60
N ASP A 96 9.81 8.81 6.57
CA ASP A 96 10.21 7.47 6.99
C ASP A 96 9.79 6.34 6.03
N GLN A 97 9.00 6.66 5.01
CA GLN A 97 8.43 5.67 4.09
C GLN A 97 9.50 4.86 3.34
N GLY A 98 10.62 5.49 3.00
CA GLY A 98 11.74 4.81 2.36
C GLY A 98 12.43 3.79 3.30
N LEU A 99 12.53 4.09 4.58
CA LEU A 99 13.05 3.15 5.57
C LEU A 99 12.10 1.98 5.78
N CYS A 100 10.80 2.25 5.86
CA CYS A 100 9.78 1.23 5.94
C CYS A 100 9.80 0.31 4.71
N ALA A 101 9.92 0.87 3.50
CA ALA A 101 9.98 0.09 2.27
C ALA A 101 11.21 -0.83 2.26
N LYS A 102 12.40 -0.32 2.58
CA LYS A 102 13.63 -1.13 2.66
C LYS A 102 13.51 -2.28 3.65
N LEU A 103 12.96 -2.01 4.84
CA LEU A 103 12.72 -3.06 5.84
C LEU A 103 11.80 -4.17 5.31
N LEU A 104 10.72 -3.79 4.61
CA LEU A 104 9.76 -4.75 4.07
C LEU A 104 10.34 -5.58 2.92
N VAL A 105 11.19 -4.98 2.09
CA VAL A 105 11.94 -5.69 1.05
C VAL A 105 12.95 -6.65 1.68
N GLU A 106 13.72 -6.22 2.69
CA GLU A 106 14.66 -7.08 3.42
C GLU A 106 13.96 -8.29 4.07
N LYS A 107 12.73 -8.09 4.56
CA LYS A 107 11.89 -9.16 5.13
C LYS A 107 11.16 -10.00 4.07
N GLU A 108 11.33 -9.71 2.80
CA GLU A 108 10.70 -10.41 1.67
C GLU A 108 9.16 -10.37 1.70
N VAL A 109 8.57 -9.35 2.34
CA VAL A 109 7.10 -9.18 2.46
C VAL A 109 6.54 -8.09 1.56
N GLY A 110 7.37 -7.48 0.74
CA GLY A 110 6.97 -6.44 -0.21
C GLY A 110 8.03 -6.20 -1.28
N TYR A 111 7.63 -5.51 -2.33
CA TYR A 111 8.50 -5.13 -3.45
C TYR A 111 8.43 -3.62 -3.65
N GLU A 112 9.59 -2.96 -3.68
CA GLU A 112 9.68 -1.52 -3.92
C GLU A 112 9.73 -1.25 -5.42
N VAL A 113 8.83 -0.38 -5.89
CA VAL A 113 8.79 0.09 -7.29
C VAL A 113 10.10 0.81 -7.61
N PRO A 114 10.85 0.39 -8.65
CA PRO A 114 12.06 1.07 -9.06
C PRO A 114 11.81 2.54 -9.40
N ARG A 115 12.85 3.36 -9.28
CA ARG A 115 12.81 4.77 -9.61
C ARG A 115 14.01 5.20 -10.43
N ASN A 116 13.82 6.24 -11.22
CA ASN A 116 14.90 6.94 -11.88
C ASN A 116 15.77 7.70 -10.87
N GLU A 117 16.92 8.19 -11.28
CA GLU A 117 17.84 8.96 -10.43
C GLU A 117 17.23 10.25 -9.88
N ASP A 118 16.28 10.86 -10.59
CA ASP A 118 15.52 12.04 -10.17
C ASP A 118 14.36 11.73 -9.22
N GLY A 119 14.15 10.45 -8.87
CA GLY A 119 13.07 9.97 -8.02
C GLY A 119 11.73 9.78 -8.72
N SER A 120 11.64 10.03 -10.03
CA SER A 120 10.45 9.74 -10.83
C SER A 120 10.30 8.24 -11.10
N PHE A 121 9.13 7.82 -11.57
CA PHE A 121 8.86 6.48 -12.06
C PHE A 121 8.12 6.55 -13.40
N THR A 122 8.22 5.51 -14.18
CA THR A 122 7.47 5.34 -15.42
C THR A 122 6.32 4.37 -15.23
N ARG A 123 5.32 4.43 -16.12
CA ARG A 123 4.21 3.47 -16.13
C ARG A 123 4.67 2.02 -16.23
N ASP A 124 5.71 1.76 -17.01
CA ASP A 124 6.24 0.41 -17.20
C ASP A 124 6.85 -0.14 -15.89
N MET A 125 7.65 0.68 -15.17
CA MET A 125 8.22 0.29 -13.87
C MET A 125 7.12 -0.12 -12.88
N VAL A 126 6.04 0.65 -12.81
CA VAL A 126 4.92 0.35 -11.90
C VAL A 126 4.15 -0.87 -12.39
N THR A 127 3.85 -0.95 -13.69
CA THR A 127 3.13 -2.09 -14.29
C THR A 127 3.84 -3.41 -14.04
N GLU A 128 5.15 -3.44 -14.30
CA GLU A 128 5.98 -4.63 -14.09
C GLU A 128 6.04 -5.01 -12.62
N SER A 129 6.21 -4.02 -11.72
CA SER A 129 6.21 -4.26 -10.26
C SER A 129 4.89 -4.84 -9.78
N VAL A 130 3.75 -4.30 -10.25
CA VAL A 130 2.42 -4.80 -9.89
C VAL A 130 2.25 -6.23 -10.36
N LYS A 131 2.57 -6.54 -11.63
CA LYS A 131 2.46 -7.91 -12.17
C LYS A 131 3.37 -8.87 -11.42
N LEU A 132 4.63 -8.52 -11.24
CA LEU A 132 5.61 -9.35 -10.53
C LEU A 132 5.11 -9.72 -9.14
N VAL A 133 4.63 -8.76 -8.36
CA VAL A 133 4.17 -9.01 -6.99
C VAL A 133 2.89 -9.84 -6.99
N MET A 134 1.91 -9.50 -7.83
CA MET A 134 0.63 -10.20 -7.86
C MET A 134 0.75 -11.65 -8.35
N GLU A 135 1.76 -11.97 -9.15
CA GLU A 135 2.05 -13.32 -9.65
C GLU A 135 3.01 -14.10 -8.73
N SER A 136 3.70 -13.45 -7.80
CA SER A 136 4.71 -14.09 -6.94
C SER A 136 4.10 -14.96 -5.85
N GLN A 137 4.30 -16.27 -5.94
CA GLN A 137 3.91 -17.20 -4.88
C GLN A 137 4.75 -16.99 -3.62
N ALA A 138 6.05 -16.70 -3.76
CA ALA A 138 6.94 -16.50 -2.63
C ALA A 138 6.51 -15.30 -1.74
N ILE A 139 6.16 -14.16 -2.36
CA ILE A 139 5.64 -12.99 -1.62
C ILE A 139 4.29 -13.32 -0.98
N ARG A 140 3.44 -14.08 -1.66
CA ARG A 140 2.13 -14.52 -1.14
C ARG A 140 2.28 -15.40 0.10
N ASP A 141 3.19 -16.34 0.09
CA ASP A 141 3.46 -17.22 1.23
C ASP A 141 3.97 -16.43 2.43
N LYS A 142 4.87 -15.47 2.20
CA LYS A 142 5.36 -14.55 3.24
C LYS A 142 4.27 -13.65 3.79
N ALA A 143 3.42 -13.07 2.94
CA ALA A 143 2.29 -12.24 3.37
C ALA A 143 1.31 -13.06 4.23
N SER A 144 1.01 -14.29 3.86
CA SER A 144 0.18 -15.22 4.65
C SER A 144 0.82 -15.54 6.00
N GLN A 145 2.12 -15.81 6.03
CA GLN A 145 2.86 -16.05 7.28
C GLN A 145 2.79 -14.84 8.21
N MET A 146 3.02 -13.64 7.67
CA MET A 146 2.94 -12.41 8.45
C MET A 146 1.53 -12.14 8.97
N SER A 147 0.50 -12.39 8.17
CA SER A 147 -0.89 -12.28 8.61
C SER A 147 -1.17 -13.13 9.84
N SER A 148 -0.67 -14.37 9.88
CA SER A 148 -0.83 -15.24 11.04
C SER A 148 -0.24 -14.63 12.32
N VAL A 149 0.91 -13.96 12.22
CA VAL A 149 1.55 -13.28 13.35
C VAL A 149 0.74 -12.05 13.80
N PHE A 150 0.27 -11.24 12.85
CA PHE A 150 -0.51 -10.02 13.16
C PHE A 150 -1.91 -10.33 13.69
N CYS A 151 -2.49 -11.47 13.33
CA CYS A 151 -3.80 -11.91 13.80
C CYS A 151 -3.75 -12.74 15.10
N ASP A 152 -2.56 -13.08 15.61
CA ASP A 152 -2.41 -13.81 16.86
C ASP A 152 -2.77 -12.92 18.06
N GLN A 153 -4.01 -13.04 18.54
CA GLN A 153 -4.51 -12.26 19.66
C GLN A 153 -3.73 -12.51 20.96
N ASN A 154 -3.32 -13.74 21.23
CA ASN A 154 -2.55 -14.06 22.43
C ASN A 154 -1.18 -13.37 22.40
N LEU A 155 -0.52 -13.33 21.25
CA LEU A 155 0.74 -12.63 21.07
C LEU A 155 0.57 -11.12 21.31
N GLN A 156 -0.49 -10.52 20.75
CA GLN A 156 -0.77 -9.08 20.92
C GLN A 156 -1.11 -8.74 22.39
N GLU A 157 -1.94 -9.54 23.04
CA GLU A 157 -2.27 -9.37 24.46
C GLU A 157 -1.03 -9.49 25.36
N ASN A 158 -0.13 -10.43 25.06
CA ASN A 158 1.13 -10.58 25.79
C ASN A 158 2.04 -9.35 25.64
N TYR A 159 2.15 -8.77 24.43
CA TYR A 159 2.90 -7.53 24.23
C TYR A 159 2.30 -6.37 25.00
N ILE A 160 0.97 -6.19 24.95
CA ILE A 160 0.26 -5.13 25.68
C ILE A 160 0.45 -5.30 27.18
N SER A 161 0.24 -6.50 27.72
CA SER A 161 0.40 -6.80 29.15
C SER A 161 1.82 -6.57 29.63
N SER A 162 2.81 -6.98 28.86
CA SER A 162 4.23 -6.75 29.14
C SER A 162 4.57 -5.27 29.16
N PHE A 163 4.05 -4.50 28.20
CA PHE A 163 4.23 -3.06 28.15
C PHE A 163 3.59 -2.35 29.33
N ILE A 164 2.33 -2.70 29.68
CA ILE A 164 1.65 -2.16 30.86
C ILE A 164 2.45 -2.46 32.14
N SER A 165 2.91 -3.69 32.29
CA SER A 165 3.71 -4.11 33.46
C SER A 165 5.01 -3.32 33.55
N TYR A 166 5.66 -3.07 32.40
CA TYR A 166 6.85 -2.23 32.33
C TYR A 166 6.55 -0.80 32.80
N LEU A 167 5.49 -0.16 32.30
CA LEU A 167 5.12 1.19 32.70
C LEU A 167 4.76 1.30 34.20
N GLN A 168 4.11 0.30 34.77
CA GLN A 168 3.74 0.27 36.18
C GLN A 168 4.96 0.30 37.11
N ARG A 169 6.12 -0.26 36.70
CA ARG A 169 7.37 -0.20 37.48
C ARG A 169 7.91 1.22 37.63
N PHE A 170 7.55 2.13 36.72
CA PHE A 170 7.97 3.53 36.77
C PHE A 170 6.91 4.46 37.38
N LYS A 171 5.75 3.94 37.76
CA LYS A 171 4.78 4.73 38.51
C LYS A 171 5.36 5.03 39.88
N ARG A 172 5.73 6.30 40.13
CA ARG A 172 6.18 6.73 41.46
C ARG A 172 5.04 6.44 42.44
N SER A 173 5.35 5.72 43.51
CA SER A 173 4.47 5.63 44.68
C SER A 173 4.31 7.04 45.21
N THR A 174 3.17 7.64 45.01
CA THR A 174 2.69 8.87 45.68
C THR A 174 2.21 8.49 47.04
#